data_881011fe43e6c94c791a255e1717175f
#
_entry.id   881011fe43e6c94c791a255e1717175f
#
_cell.length_a   1.000
_cell.length_b   1.000
_cell.length_c   1.000
_cell.angle_alpha   90.00
_cell.angle_beta   90.00
_cell.angle_gamma   90.00
#
_symmetry.space_group_name_H-M   'P 1'
#
loop_
_entity.id
_entity.type
_entity.pdbx_description
1 polymer ?
#
loop_
_entity_poly.entity_id
_entity_poly.type
_entity_poly.pdbx_seq_one_letter_code
_entity_poly.pdbx_strand_id
1 'polypeptide(L)'
;RRTLQQYPVGGICQFGKNIESPSQLARFNKELQDASATPLFIAVDEEGGLVARLANNDAFALPRYASAAAVGASGDPEDARAMGQTIGAYLKEYGFNMDFAPDADVNTNPDNPIIGSRAFSSDAGTAAAMAAAAADGLRQNGILPTLKHFPGHGDTAEDSHTALAVTYKTQEELANCELLPFGADTGLHAVMVGHIAAPNVT
;
A
#
# COMPACT_ATOMS: atom_id res chain seq x y z
N ARG A 1 0.80 16.87 -20.93
CA ARG A 1 2.11 17.03 -21.61
C ARG A 1 2.80 18.33 -21.21
N ARG A 2 2.18 19.51 -21.39
CA ARG A 2 2.82 20.81 -21.03
C ARG A 2 3.28 20.85 -19.57
N THR A 3 2.47 20.37 -18.63
CA THR A 3 2.77 20.39 -17.20
C THR A 3 4.01 19.56 -16.87
N LEU A 4 4.14 18.33 -17.42
CA LEU A 4 5.31 17.47 -17.22
C LEU A 4 6.58 18.03 -17.83
N GLN A 5 6.46 18.75 -18.95
CA GLN A 5 7.61 19.42 -19.58
C GLN A 5 8.07 20.65 -18.77
N GLN A 6 7.13 21.36 -18.17
CA GLN A 6 7.41 22.55 -17.36
C GLN A 6 7.86 22.19 -15.94
N TYR A 7 7.31 21.14 -15.39
CA TYR A 7 7.58 20.65 -14.03
C TYR A 7 7.94 19.16 -14.09
N PRO A 8 9.21 18.81 -14.29
CA PRO A 8 9.64 17.43 -14.32
C PRO A 8 9.49 16.82 -12.93
N VAL A 9 8.59 15.82 -12.80
CA VAL A 9 8.34 15.08 -11.57
C VAL A 9 8.89 13.67 -11.68
N GLY A 10 9.21 13.04 -10.54
CA GLY A 10 9.68 11.65 -10.50
C GLY A 10 8.56 10.61 -10.61
N GLY A 11 7.31 10.99 -10.32
CA GLY A 11 6.17 10.09 -10.37
C GLY A 11 4.83 10.79 -10.29
N ILE A 12 3.77 10.01 -10.51
CA ILE A 12 2.37 10.44 -10.48
C ILE A 12 1.58 9.40 -9.71
N CYS A 13 0.80 9.87 -8.71
CA CYS A 13 -0.18 9.04 -8.02
C CYS A 13 -1.55 9.20 -8.68
N GLN A 14 -2.21 8.07 -8.98
CA GLN A 14 -3.56 8.03 -9.50
C GLN A 14 -4.57 7.75 -8.40
N PHE A 15 -5.65 8.52 -8.39
CA PHE A 15 -6.79 8.33 -7.50
C PHE A 15 -8.00 7.83 -8.29
N GLY A 16 -8.99 7.29 -7.61
CA GLY A 16 -10.22 6.79 -8.25
C GLY A 16 -10.86 7.76 -9.25
N LYS A 17 -10.81 9.08 -8.98
CA LYS A 17 -11.31 10.12 -9.90
C LYS A 17 -10.56 10.22 -11.24
N ASN A 18 -9.38 9.61 -11.34
CA ASN A 18 -8.58 9.59 -12.56
C ASN A 18 -8.80 8.31 -13.39
N ILE A 19 -9.56 7.35 -12.84
CA ILE A 19 -9.72 5.98 -13.36
C ILE A 19 -11.18 5.79 -13.80
N GLU A 20 -11.42 5.85 -15.11
CA GLU A 20 -12.77 5.79 -15.69
C GLU A 20 -13.06 4.41 -16.30
N SER A 21 -12.11 3.85 -17.04
CA SER A 21 -12.26 2.56 -17.72
C SER A 21 -10.91 1.91 -18.01
N PRO A 22 -10.86 0.60 -18.26
CA PRO A 22 -9.62 -0.11 -18.62
C PRO A 22 -8.85 0.54 -19.77
N SER A 23 -9.52 0.83 -20.87
CA SER A 23 -8.89 1.41 -22.06
C SER A 23 -8.44 2.87 -21.86
N GLN A 24 -9.20 3.65 -21.10
CA GLN A 24 -8.80 5.02 -20.74
C GLN A 24 -7.56 4.99 -19.86
N LEU A 25 -7.53 4.14 -18.83
CA LEU A 25 -6.43 4.06 -17.88
C LEU A 25 -5.11 3.63 -18.53
N ALA A 26 -5.13 2.53 -19.29
CA ALA A 26 -3.94 2.03 -20.00
C ALA A 26 -3.37 3.08 -20.96
N ARG A 27 -4.23 3.75 -21.73
CA ARG A 27 -3.82 4.83 -22.61
C ARG A 27 -3.25 6.02 -21.83
N PHE A 28 -3.90 6.42 -20.74
CA PHE A 28 -3.48 7.56 -19.93
C PHE A 28 -2.10 7.32 -19.30
N ASN A 29 -1.86 6.16 -18.71
CA ASN A 29 -0.56 5.81 -18.13
C ASN A 29 0.55 5.77 -19.19
N LYS A 30 0.25 5.21 -20.37
CA LYS A 30 1.20 5.25 -21.50
C LYS A 30 1.51 6.67 -21.93
N GLU A 31 0.49 7.53 -22.08
CA GLU A 31 0.68 8.93 -22.48
C GLU A 31 1.47 9.75 -21.46
N LEU A 32 1.36 9.42 -20.16
CA LEU A 32 2.17 10.03 -19.11
C LEU A 32 3.64 9.64 -19.24
N GLN A 33 3.92 8.36 -19.43
CA GLN A 33 5.30 7.88 -19.67
C GLN A 33 5.91 8.51 -20.93
N ASP A 34 5.17 8.51 -22.04
CA ASP A 34 5.63 9.08 -23.31
C ASP A 34 5.86 10.60 -23.25
N ALA A 35 5.20 11.29 -22.34
CA ALA A 35 5.30 12.74 -22.18
C ALA A 35 6.46 13.17 -21.27
N SER A 36 7.03 12.26 -20.49
CA SER A 36 8.12 12.55 -19.58
C SER A 36 9.48 12.22 -20.18
N ALA A 37 10.46 13.08 -19.95
CA ALA A 37 11.84 12.84 -20.34
C ALA A 37 12.56 11.81 -19.45
N THR A 38 12.05 11.63 -18.23
CA THR A 38 12.55 10.66 -17.25
C THR A 38 11.45 9.63 -16.98
N PRO A 39 11.77 8.34 -16.89
CA PRO A 39 10.78 7.33 -16.52
C PRO A 39 10.07 7.70 -15.22
N LEU A 40 8.73 7.66 -15.23
CA LEU A 40 7.90 8.01 -14.09
C LEU A 40 7.60 6.80 -13.22
N PHE A 41 7.58 6.98 -11.91
CA PHE A 41 6.76 6.12 -11.06
C PHE A 41 5.28 6.46 -11.29
N ILE A 42 4.50 5.47 -11.72
CA ILE A 42 3.04 5.60 -11.82
C ILE A 42 2.45 4.72 -10.74
N ALA A 43 1.90 5.36 -9.71
CA ALA A 43 1.47 4.72 -8.47
C ALA A 43 -0.04 4.82 -8.26
N VAL A 44 -0.56 3.89 -7.49
CA VAL A 44 -1.96 3.84 -7.04
C VAL A 44 -2.03 3.22 -5.65
N ASP A 45 -3.14 3.41 -4.92
CA ASP A 45 -3.49 2.64 -3.73
C ASP A 45 -4.35 1.44 -4.14
N GLU A 46 -3.79 0.27 -4.21
CA GLU A 46 -4.50 -0.97 -4.54
C GLU A 46 -4.18 -2.06 -3.50
N GLU A 47 -4.60 -1.80 -2.24
CA GLU A 47 -4.34 -2.71 -1.11
C GLU A 47 -5.16 -4.01 -1.20
N GLY A 48 -6.24 -3.99 -1.98
CA GLY A 48 -7.32 -4.95 -1.88
C GLY A 48 -8.33 -4.58 -0.77
N GLY A 49 -9.52 -5.12 -0.80
CA GLY A 49 -10.57 -4.78 0.17
C GLY A 49 -11.06 -3.34 0.05
N LEU A 50 -11.12 -2.62 1.17
CA LEU A 50 -11.68 -1.26 1.21
C LEU A 50 -10.89 -0.27 0.34
N VAL A 51 -9.58 -0.40 0.31
CA VAL A 51 -8.70 0.49 -0.46
C VAL A 51 -8.23 -0.24 -1.70
N ALA A 52 -9.00 -0.08 -2.77
CA ALA A 52 -8.67 -0.62 -4.09
C ALA A 52 -9.31 0.29 -5.16
N ARG A 53 -8.48 1.06 -5.88
CA ARG A 53 -8.97 2.08 -6.81
C ARG A 53 -9.44 1.50 -8.13
N LEU A 54 -8.86 0.35 -8.55
CA LEU A 54 -9.24 -0.38 -9.75
C LEU A 54 -10.27 -1.45 -9.42
N ALA A 55 -9.98 -2.37 -8.51
CA ALA A 55 -10.85 -3.51 -8.25
C ALA A 55 -12.23 -3.10 -7.72
N ASN A 56 -12.35 -1.99 -6.99
CA ASN A 56 -13.63 -1.45 -6.52
C ASN A 56 -14.37 -0.57 -7.53
N ASN A 57 -13.78 -0.34 -8.71
CA ASN A 57 -14.46 0.37 -9.79
C ASN A 57 -15.20 -0.62 -10.68
N ASP A 58 -16.52 -0.48 -10.79
CA ASP A 58 -17.40 -1.40 -11.54
C ASP A 58 -17.15 -1.42 -13.06
N ALA A 59 -16.36 -0.49 -13.58
CA ALA A 59 -15.91 -0.53 -14.98
C ALA A 59 -14.86 -1.63 -15.24
N PHE A 60 -14.29 -2.23 -14.17
CA PHE A 60 -13.25 -3.24 -14.24
C PHE A 60 -13.75 -4.58 -13.75
N ALA A 61 -13.52 -5.64 -14.53
CA ALA A 61 -13.83 -7.03 -14.14
C ALA A 61 -12.57 -7.65 -13.50
N LEU A 62 -12.18 -7.15 -12.31
CA LEU A 62 -10.98 -7.59 -11.60
C LEU A 62 -11.33 -8.45 -10.37
N PRO A 63 -10.42 -9.33 -9.94
CA PRO A 63 -10.57 -10.04 -8.68
C PRO A 63 -10.68 -9.06 -7.50
N ARG A 64 -11.64 -9.32 -6.60
CA ARG A 64 -11.85 -8.50 -5.39
C ARG A 64 -11.55 -9.33 -4.15
N TYR A 65 -10.84 -8.73 -3.21
CA TYR A 65 -10.58 -9.29 -1.90
C TYR A 65 -11.50 -8.63 -0.87
N ALA A 66 -11.97 -9.39 0.09
CA ALA A 66 -12.82 -8.84 1.16
C ALA A 66 -12.04 -7.83 2.01
N SER A 67 -10.82 -8.19 2.41
CA SER A 67 -9.88 -7.32 3.14
C SER A 67 -8.52 -8.02 3.27
N ALA A 68 -7.47 -7.28 3.64
CA ALA A 68 -6.19 -7.88 4.03
C ALA A 68 -6.35 -8.73 5.29
N ALA A 69 -7.16 -8.30 6.27
CA ALA A 69 -7.47 -9.10 7.45
C ALA A 69 -8.12 -10.45 7.12
N ALA A 70 -8.99 -10.50 6.10
CA ALA A 70 -9.60 -11.77 5.65
C ALA A 70 -8.55 -12.73 5.05
N VAL A 71 -7.56 -12.20 4.33
CA VAL A 71 -6.43 -12.99 3.83
C VAL A 71 -5.53 -13.40 4.99
N GLY A 72 -5.22 -12.47 5.90
CA GLY A 72 -4.39 -12.71 7.08
C GLY A 72 -4.96 -13.73 8.06
N ALA A 73 -6.28 -13.94 8.06
CA ALA A 73 -6.96 -14.91 8.92
C ALA A 73 -6.54 -16.37 8.65
N SER A 74 -6.00 -16.68 7.47
CA SER A 74 -5.43 -18.00 7.18
C SER A 74 -4.13 -18.26 7.94
N GLY A 75 -3.37 -17.21 8.25
CA GLY A 75 -2.02 -17.30 8.82
C GLY A 75 -0.97 -17.85 7.83
N ASP A 76 -1.35 -18.12 6.58
CA ASP A 76 -0.45 -18.62 5.54
C ASP A 76 0.07 -17.46 4.67
N PRO A 77 1.37 -17.13 4.72
CA PRO A 77 1.95 -16.07 3.88
C PRO A 77 1.77 -16.29 2.37
N GLU A 78 1.56 -17.54 1.92
CA GLU A 78 1.35 -17.81 0.50
C GLU A 78 0.02 -17.24 -0.02
N ASP A 79 -1.01 -17.12 0.83
CA ASP A 79 -2.26 -16.46 0.47
C ASP A 79 -2.04 -14.94 0.24
N ALA A 80 -1.23 -14.30 1.05
CA ALA A 80 -0.86 -12.89 0.85
C ALA A 80 0.04 -12.71 -0.39
N ARG A 81 0.96 -13.65 -0.65
CA ARG A 81 1.76 -13.66 -1.89
C ARG A 81 0.87 -13.78 -3.12
N ALA A 82 -0.08 -14.71 -3.12
CA ALA A 82 -1.03 -14.89 -4.23
C ALA A 82 -1.90 -13.65 -4.45
N MET A 83 -2.30 -12.97 -3.37
CA MET A 83 -2.99 -11.68 -3.46
C MET A 83 -2.09 -10.63 -4.14
N GLY A 84 -0.85 -10.46 -3.70
CA GLY A 84 0.12 -9.54 -4.29
C GLY A 84 0.42 -9.86 -5.77
N GLN A 85 0.53 -11.14 -6.14
CA GLN A 85 0.71 -11.57 -7.54
C GLN A 85 -0.49 -11.18 -8.40
N THR A 86 -1.70 -11.40 -7.90
CA THR A 86 -2.94 -11.07 -8.60
C THR A 86 -3.06 -9.57 -8.84
N ILE A 87 -2.85 -8.76 -7.78
CA ILE A 87 -2.87 -7.30 -7.86
C ILE A 87 -1.77 -6.80 -8.79
N GLY A 88 -0.55 -7.28 -8.62
CA GLY A 88 0.59 -6.88 -9.45
C GLY A 88 0.38 -7.18 -10.93
N ALA A 89 -0.27 -8.30 -11.27
CA ALA A 89 -0.52 -8.68 -12.65
C ALA A 89 -1.42 -7.66 -13.37
N TYR A 90 -2.56 -7.31 -12.78
CA TYR A 90 -3.44 -6.33 -13.43
C TYR A 90 -2.90 -4.89 -13.35
N LEU A 91 -2.18 -4.51 -12.29
CA LEU A 91 -1.53 -3.20 -12.24
C LEU A 91 -0.53 -3.04 -13.38
N LYS A 92 0.30 -4.06 -13.64
CA LYS A 92 1.22 -4.07 -14.77
C LYS A 92 0.49 -3.94 -16.11
N GLU A 93 -0.62 -4.65 -16.31
CA GLU A 93 -1.43 -4.57 -17.53
C GLU A 93 -1.89 -3.15 -17.81
N TYR A 94 -2.27 -2.39 -16.77
CA TYR A 94 -2.71 -1.00 -16.90
C TYR A 94 -1.57 0.03 -16.85
N GLY A 95 -0.30 -0.42 -16.83
CA GLY A 95 0.87 0.44 -16.95
C GLY A 95 1.30 1.12 -15.65
N PHE A 96 0.89 0.61 -14.49
CA PHE A 96 1.48 0.96 -13.20
C PHE A 96 2.82 0.26 -13.01
N ASN A 97 3.70 0.86 -12.21
CA ASN A 97 4.98 0.28 -11.82
C ASN A 97 5.25 0.44 -10.31
N MET A 98 4.31 1.03 -9.56
CA MET A 98 4.38 1.19 -8.13
C MET A 98 2.98 1.04 -7.52
N ASP A 99 2.89 0.40 -6.36
CA ASP A 99 1.67 0.31 -5.58
C ASP A 99 1.94 0.83 -4.16
N PHE A 100 1.04 1.68 -3.66
CA PHE A 100 1.06 2.09 -2.25
C PHE A 100 0.40 1.01 -1.38
N ALA A 101 0.95 -0.18 -1.48
CA ALA A 101 0.60 -1.40 -0.77
C ALA A 101 1.84 -2.30 -0.60
N PRO A 102 1.83 -3.22 0.36
CA PRO A 102 0.76 -3.52 1.31
C PRO A 102 0.68 -2.55 2.48
N ASP A 103 -0.50 -2.54 3.15
CA ASP A 103 -0.62 -2.02 4.51
C ASP A 103 0.18 -2.94 5.43
N ALA A 104 1.21 -2.41 6.06
CA ALA A 104 2.15 -3.10 6.93
C ALA A 104 1.92 -2.75 8.42
N ASP A 105 0.81 -2.08 8.72
CA ASP A 105 0.42 -1.77 10.09
C ASP A 105 0.03 -3.03 10.87
N VAL A 106 0.30 -3.01 12.16
CA VAL A 106 -0.17 -4.04 13.11
C VAL A 106 -1.40 -3.49 13.82
N ASN A 107 -2.58 -4.07 13.61
CA ASN A 107 -3.83 -3.54 14.16
C ASN A 107 -3.97 -3.84 15.66
N THR A 108 -3.11 -3.23 16.49
CA THR A 108 -3.07 -3.43 17.94
C THR A 108 -4.21 -2.74 18.67
N ASN A 109 -4.76 -1.65 18.11
CA ASN A 109 -5.96 -0.99 18.62
C ASN A 109 -7.20 -1.47 17.86
N PRO A 110 -8.09 -2.27 18.47
CA PRO A 110 -9.30 -2.77 17.81
C PRO A 110 -10.28 -1.65 17.43
N ASP A 111 -10.21 -0.50 18.10
CA ASP A 111 -11.06 0.67 17.84
C ASP A 111 -10.43 1.65 16.83
N ASN A 112 -9.33 1.27 16.20
CA ASN A 112 -8.68 2.10 15.18
C ASN A 112 -9.63 2.35 13.99
N PRO A 113 -9.97 3.63 13.70
CA PRO A 113 -11.00 3.94 12.69
C PRO A 113 -10.50 3.83 11.25
N ILE A 114 -9.17 3.73 11.03
CA ILE A 114 -8.55 3.88 9.72
C ILE A 114 -7.91 2.60 9.22
N ILE A 115 -7.18 1.90 10.08
CA ILE A 115 -6.47 0.68 9.69
C ILE A 115 -7.42 -0.53 9.74
N GLY A 116 -7.82 -0.98 10.90
CA GLY A 116 -8.80 -2.05 11.03
C GLY A 116 -8.53 -3.23 10.11
N SER A 117 -9.48 -3.50 9.21
CA SER A 117 -9.40 -4.62 8.26
C SER A 117 -8.37 -4.44 7.13
N ARG A 118 -7.72 -3.29 7.01
CA ARG A 118 -6.62 -3.07 6.05
C ARG A 118 -5.35 -3.77 6.48
N ALA A 119 -5.09 -3.89 7.79
CA ALA A 119 -3.97 -4.68 8.31
C ALA A 119 -4.24 -6.19 8.19
N PHE A 120 -3.21 -6.97 7.90
CA PHE A 120 -3.31 -8.42 7.84
C PHE A 120 -3.61 -9.07 9.19
N SER A 121 -3.09 -8.50 10.30
CA SER A 121 -3.23 -9.08 11.64
C SER A 121 -3.04 -8.04 12.75
N SER A 122 -3.52 -8.38 13.94
CA SER A 122 -3.13 -7.72 15.20
C SER A 122 -1.91 -8.39 15.87
N ASP A 123 -1.48 -9.55 15.37
CA ASP A 123 -0.22 -10.19 15.76
C ASP A 123 0.91 -9.70 14.87
N ALA A 124 1.95 -9.12 15.45
CA ALA A 124 3.03 -8.47 14.73
C ALA A 124 3.84 -9.43 13.86
N GLY A 125 4.04 -10.69 14.31
CA GLY A 125 4.75 -11.70 13.55
C GLY A 125 3.96 -12.12 12.30
N THR A 126 2.68 -12.34 12.44
CA THR A 126 1.76 -12.66 11.33
C THR A 126 1.68 -11.48 10.36
N ALA A 127 1.47 -10.25 10.86
CA ALA A 127 1.41 -9.06 10.02
C ALA A 127 2.70 -8.89 9.20
N ALA A 128 3.85 -9.10 9.83
CA ALA A 128 5.16 -9.01 9.19
C ALA A 128 5.34 -10.06 8.07
N ALA A 129 5.01 -11.31 8.33
CA ALA A 129 5.13 -12.39 7.35
C ALA A 129 4.18 -12.19 6.15
N MET A 130 2.94 -11.79 6.41
CA MET A 130 1.94 -11.55 5.38
C MET A 130 2.28 -10.33 4.53
N ALA A 131 2.67 -9.20 5.14
CA ALA A 131 3.06 -7.99 4.42
C ALA A 131 4.28 -8.23 3.52
N ALA A 132 5.31 -8.92 4.03
CA ALA A 132 6.49 -9.28 3.25
C ALA A 132 6.13 -10.18 2.06
N ALA A 133 5.25 -11.16 2.25
CA ALA A 133 4.81 -12.06 1.19
C ALA A 133 3.97 -11.32 0.12
N ALA A 134 3.06 -10.43 0.52
CA ALA A 134 2.29 -9.60 -0.40
C ALA A 134 3.21 -8.68 -1.23
N ALA A 135 4.18 -8.04 -0.59
CA ALA A 135 5.19 -7.21 -1.26
C ALA A 135 6.00 -8.02 -2.28
N ASP A 136 6.39 -9.26 -1.94
CA ASP A 136 7.07 -10.14 -2.89
C ASP A 136 6.18 -10.50 -4.08
N GLY A 137 4.90 -10.79 -3.86
CA GLY A 137 3.92 -11.04 -4.93
C GLY A 137 3.80 -9.88 -5.92
N LEU A 138 3.78 -8.63 -5.44
CA LEU A 138 3.79 -7.42 -6.27
C LEU A 138 5.09 -7.33 -7.10
N ARG A 139 6.25 -7.54 -6.47
CA ARG A 139 7.57 -7.50 -7.16
C ARG A 139 7.71 -8.52 -8.27
N GLN A 140 7.12 -9.69 -8.15
CA GLN A 140 7.15 -10.74 -9.18
C GLN A 140 6.50 -10.30 -10.49
N ASN A 141 5.65 -9.27 -10.45
CA ASN A 141 5.06 -8.62 -11.63
C ASN A 141 5.79 -7.31 -12.02
N GLY A 142 6.87 -6.96 -11.35
CA GLY A 142 7.62 -5.72 -11.62
C GLY A 142 6.94 -4.46 -11.04
N ILE A 143 6.06 -4.62 -10.06
CA ILE A 143 5.46 -3.52 -9.30
C ILE A 143 6.30 -3.27 -8.05
N LEU A 144 6.75 -2.03 -7.85
CA LEU A 144 7.44 -1.61 -6.63
C LEU A 144 6.41 -1.48 -5.49
N PRO A 145 6.49 -2.32 -4.44
CA PRO A 145 5.60 -2.20 -3.29
C PRO A 145 6.01 -1.03 -2.40
N THR A 146 5.06 -0.49 -1.64
CA THR A 146 5.29 0.55 -0.65
C THR A 146 4.68 0.13 0.67
N LEU A 147 5.54 -0.21 1.63
CA LEU A 147 5.08 -0.55 2.99
C LEU A 147 4.62 0.71 3.71
N LYS A 148 3.45 0.66 4.34
CA LYS A 148 2.80 1.81 5.00
C LYS A 148 2.05 1.38 6.26
N HIS A 149 1.90 2.27 7.24
CA HIS A 149 2.29 3.68 7.34
C HIS A 149 3.36 3.83 8.44
N PHE A 150 4.62 3.94 8.06
CA PHE A 150 5.73 4.02 9.02
C PHE A 150 5.57 5.18 10.01
N PRO A 151 5.84 5.02 11.31
CA PRO A 151 6.39 3.83 11.99
C PRO A 151 5.33 2.80 12.43
N GLY A 152 4.07 2.96 12.07
CA GLY A 152 2.94 2.11 12.41
C GLY A 152 1.72 2.92 12.86
N HIS A 153 0.61 2.76 12.13
CA HIS A 153 -0.64 3.49 12.37
C HIS A 153 -1.69 2.65 13.12
N GLY A 154 -1.44 1.35 13.27
CA GLY A 154 -2.44 0.41 13.81
C GLY A 154 -2.76 0.57 15.30
N ASP A 155 -1.92 1.28 16.06
CA ASP A 155 -2.09 1.58 17.49
C ASP A 155 -2.82 2.92 17.74
N THR A 156 -2.91 3.79 16.72
CA THR A 156 -3.44 5.14 16.90
C THR A 156 -4.97 5.15 17.04
N ALA A 157 -5.51 6.18 17.69
CA ALA A 157 -6.95 6.35 17.88
C ALA A 157 -7.58 7.36 16.93
N GLU A 158 -6.77 8.17 16.23
CA GLU A 158 -7.20 9.23 15.34
C GLU A 158 -6.84 8.95 13.87
N ASP A 159 -7.69 9.48 12.98
CA ASP A 159 -7.42 9.52 11.55
C ASP A 159 -6.41 10.63 11.24
N SER A 160 -5.22 10.26 10.75
CA SER A 160 -4.17 11.20 10.39
C SER A 160 -4.53 12.16 9.24
N HIS A 161 -5.63 11.94 8.53
CA HIS A 161 -6.15 12.87 7.52
C HIS A 161 -6.97 14.01 8.13
N THR A 162 -7.49 13.84 9.33
CA THR A 162 -8.40 14.80 9.98
C THR A 162 -7.87 15.35 11.29
N ALA A 163 -6.97 14.62 11.96
CA ALA A 163 -6.35 14.99 13.22
C ALA A 163 -4.91 14.51 13.27
N LEU A 164 -4.14 14.98 14.25
CA LEU A 164 -2.80 14.46 14.49
C LEU A 164 -2.89 13.09 15.17
N ALA A 165 -2.55 12.04 14.42
CA ALA A 165 -2.39 10.72 15.01
C ALA A 165 -1.16 10.69 15.93
N VAL A 166 -1.29 10.09 17.10
CA VAL A 166 -0.21 10.03 18.10
C VAL A 166 -0.04 8.60 18.57
N THR A 167 1.19 8.12 18.62
CA THR A 167 1.57 6.93 19.36
C THR A 167 2.45 7.34 20.54
N TYR A 168 2.13 6.84 21.74
CA TYR A 168 2.92 7.09 22.94
C TYR A 168 3.92 5.97 23.25
N LYS A 169 4.06 5.01 22.33
CA LYS A 169 5.03 3.92 22.45
C LYS A 169 6.46 4.44 22.43
N THR A 170 7.30 3.80 23.21
CA THR A 170 8.75 4.02 23.20
C THR A 170 9.36 3.39 21.94
N GLN A 171 10.61 3.74 21.63
CA GLN A 171 11.35 3.12 20.53
C GLN A 171 11.45 1.60 20.68
N GLU A 172 11.62 1.09 21.91
CA GLU A 172 11.70 -0.34 22.18
C GLU A 172 10.35 -1.04 21.92
N GLU A 173 9.25 -0.44 22.35
CA GLU A 173 7.90 -0.96 22.11
C GLU A 173 7.56 -0.99 20.61
N LEU A 174 7.89 0.07 19.87
CA LEU A 174 7.72 0.10 18.41
C LEU A 174 8.59 -0.96 17.73
N ALA A 175 9.85 -1.11 18.15
CA ALA A 175 10.76 -2.10 17.57
C ALA A 175 10.28 -3.55 17.78
N ASN A 176 9.57 -3.81 18.87
CA ASN A 176 9.05 -5.13 19.21
C ASN A 176 7.67 -5.42 18.59
N CYS A 177 7.03 -4.45 17.93
CA CYS A 177 5.70 -4.60 17.35
C CYS A 177 5.59 -3.90 15.98
N GLU A 178 5.33 -2.59 15.95
CA GLU A 178 4.96 -1.84 14.74
C GLU A 178 6.05 -1.84 13.66
N LEU A 179 7.32 -1.88 14.05
CA LEU A 179 8.43 -1.86 13.10
C LEU A 179 8.78 -3.24 12.52
N LEU A 180 8.27 -4.34 13.10
CA LEU A 180 8.57 -5.68 12.60
C LEU A 180 8.19 -5.88 11.13
N PRO A 181 6.99 -5.47 10.66
CA PRO A 181 6.62 -5.63 9.25
C PRO A 181 7.55 -4.87 8.29
N PHE A 182 8.03 -3.69 8.67
CA PHE A 182 8.93 -2.89 7.82
C PHE A 182 10.33 -3.49 7.70
N GLY A 183 10.77 -4.28 8.70
CA GLY A 183 12.05 -4.99 8.69
C GLY A 183 11.98 -6.41 8.13
N ALA A 184 10.81 -6.99 7.98
CA ALA A 184 10.62 -8.37 7.55
C ALA A 184 10.80 -8.55 6.03
N ASP A 185 10.46 -7.55 5.23
CA ASP A 185 10.67 -7.59 3.79
C ASP A 185 12.11 -7.21 3.43
N THR A 186 12.87 -8.17 2.90
CA THR A 186 14.26 -7.98 2.49
C THR A 186 14.41 -7.60 1.02
N GLY A 187 13.32 -7.55 0.26
CA GLY A 187 13.31 -7.15 -1.14
C GLY A 187 13.30 -5.64 -1.30
N LEU A 188 13.40 -5.19 -2.55
CA LEU A 188 13.28 -3.76 -2.87
C LEU A 188 11.84 -3.28 -2.63
N HIS A 189 11.68 -2.28 -1.77
CA HIS A 189 10.42 -1.61 -1.51
C HIS A 189 10.63 -0.13 -1.19
N ALA A 190 9.55 0.64 -1.29
CA ALA A 190 9.46 1.98 -0.74
C ALA A 190 8.77 1.93 0.64
N VAL A 191 8.95 2.98 1.43
CA VAL A 191 8.26 3.15 2.72
C VAL A 191 7.49 4.46 2.69
N MET A 192 6.20 4.40 3.01
CA MET A 192 5.38 5.59 3.19
C MET A 192 5.35 5.97 4.67
N VAL A 193 5.89 7.14 4.98
CA VAL A 193 5.87 7.70 6.33
C VAL A 193 4.48 8.27 6.62
N GLY A 194 3.86 7.84 7.70
CA GLY A 194 2.59 8.37 8.18
C GLY A 194 2.76 9.75 8.86
N HIS A 195 1.67 10.51 8.91
CA HIS A 195 1.62 11.76 9.69
C HIS A 195 1.32 11.42 11.17
N ILE A 196 2.29 10.81 11.84
CA ILE A 196 2.16 10.28 13.20
C ILE A 196 3.19 10.96 14.09
N ALA A 197 2.73 11.53 15.20
CA ALA A 197 3.62 12.01 16.25
C ALA A 197 4.01 10.85 17.18
N ALA A 198 5.29 10.76 17.50
CA ALA A 198 5.83 9.74 18.42
C ALA A 198 6.69 10.44 19.50
N PRO A 199 6.08 11.13 20.48
CA PRO A 199 6.81 11.99 21.44
C PRO A 199 7.76 11.23 22.36
N ASN A 200 7.63 9.91 22.46
CA ASN A 200 8.48 9.06 23.31
C ASN A 200 9.64 8.38 22.55
N VAL A 201 9.88 8.75 21.29
CA VAL A 201 10.93 8.19 20.42
C VAL A 201 12.16 9.09 20.32
N THR A 202 12.38 10.02 21.22
CA THR A 202 13.53 10.95 21.21
C THR A 202 14.61 10.52 22.20
#